data_f4f2caa3af987d998c633d55dc9460ed
#
_entry.id   f4f2caa3af987d998c633d55dc9460ed
#
_cell.length_a   1.000
_cell.length_b   1.000
_cell.length_c   1.000
_cell.angle_alpha   90.00
_cell.angle_beta   90.00
_cell.angle_gamma   90.00
#
_symmetry.space_group_name_H-M   'P 1'
#
loop_
_entity.id
_entity.type
_entity.pdbx_description
1 polymer ?
#
loop_
_entity_poly.entity_id
_entity_poly.type
_entity_poly.pdbx_seq_one_letter_code
_entity_poly.pdbx_strand_id
1 'polypeptide(L)' 'MSPTASMLVNLLRPHTPFAEAIVRRQAERLGLSCEALTEADLPRIGPMIVTAASMFLDPPALALIKASLRIR' A
#
# COMPACT_ATOMS: atom_id res chain seq x y z
N MET A 1 5.50 -4.63 12.66
CA MET A 1 4.57 -4.24 11.56
C MET A 1 3.24 -4.95 11.77
N SER A 2 2.13 -4.24 11.63
CA SER A 2 0.80 -4.84 11.81
C SER A 2 0.48 -5.84 10.69
N PRO A 3 -0.48 -6.76 10.88
CA PRO A 3 -0.89 -7.66 9.81
C PRO A 3 -1.35 -6.91 8.54
N THR A 4 -2.05 -5.80 8.70
CA THR A 4 -2.49 -4.98 7.57
C THR A 4 -1.30 -4.37 6.83
N ALA A 5 -0.33 -3.81 7.55
CA ALA A 5 0.86 -3.25 6.93
C ALA A 5 1.68 -4.35 6.23
N SER A 6 1.81 -5.52 6.84
CA SER A 6 2.50 -6.64 6.22
C SER A 6 1.81 -7.10 4.94
N MET A 7 0.49 -7.13 4.93
CA MET A 7 -0.29 -7.49 3.75
C MET A 7 -0.01 -6.50 2.61
N LEU A 8 -0.02 -5.20 2.90
CA LEU A 8 0.26 -4.17 1.90
C LEU A 8 1.68 -4.27 1.35
N VAL A 9 2.65 -4.48 2.22
CA VAL A 9 4.06 -4.67 1.80
C VAL A 9 4.19 -5.91 0.91
N ASN A 10 3.58 -7.02 1.31
CA ASN A 10 3.65 -8.25 0.54
C ASN A 10 2.96 -8.13 -0.83
N LEU A 11 1.89 -7.33 -0.90
CA LEU A 11 1.19 -7.06 -2.15
C LEU A 11 2.09 -6.31 -3.14
N LEU A 12 2.89 -5.37 -2.66
CA LEU A 12 3.78 -4.56 -3.50
C LEU A 12 5.13 -5.22 -3.78
N ARG A 13 5.60 -6.07 -2.89
CA ARG A 13 6.96 -6.63 -2.95
C ARG A 13 7.32 -7.31 -4.27
N PRO A 14 6.42 -8.09 -4.92
CA PRO A 14 6.73 -8.70 -6.21
C PRO A 14 6.98 -7.68 -7.32
N HIS A 15 6.54 -6.46 -7.16
CA HIS A 15 6.55 -5.42 -8.20
C HIS A 15 7.60 -4.34 -7.97
N THR A 16 8.03 -4.12 -6.73
CA THR A 16 8.99 -3.07 -6.41
C THR A 16 9.80 -3.42 -5.16
N PRO A 17 11.12 -3.14 -5.15
CA PRO A 17 11.93 -3.30 -3.95
C PRO A 17 11.63 -2.24 -2.89
N PHE A 18 10.86 -1.21 -3.23
CA PHE A 18 10.52 -0.11 -2.33
C PHE A 18 9.20 -0.32 -1.59
N ALA A 19 8.66 -1.53 -1.60
CA ALA A 19 7.34 -1.84 -1.04
C ALA A 19 7.20 -1.36 0.41
N GLU A 20 8.15 -1.68 1.27
CA GLU A 20 8.11 -1.30 2.67
C GLU A 20 8.17 0.22 2.84
N ALA A 21 9.06 0.88 2.10
CA ALA A 21 9.20 2.34 2.16
C ALA A 21 7.92 3.04 1.69
N ILE A 22 7.26 2.53 0.65
CA ILE A 22 6.01 3.08 0.16
C ILE A 22 4.94 3.03 1.25
N VAL A 23 4.74 1.86 1.85
CA VAL A 23 3.73 1.67 2.89
C VAL A 23 4.01 2.55 4.10
N ARG A 24 5.25 2.55 4.56
CA ARG A 24 5.66 3.36 5.71
C ARG A 24 5.40 4.84 5.48
N ARG A 25 5.78 5.36 4.32
CA ARG A 25 5.63 6.78 4.01
C ARG A 25 4.16 7.19 3.96
N GLN A 26 3.31 6.36 3.36
CA GLN A 26 1.88 6.69 3.29
C GLN A 26 1.24 6.62 4.68
N ALA A 27 1.64 5.66 5.50
CA ALA A 27 1.17 5.60 6.89
C ALA A 27 1.55 6.86 7.66
N GLU A 28 2.79 7.30 7.53
CA GLU A 28 3.27 8.53 8.18
C GLU A 28 2.46 9.75 7.77
N ARG A 29 2.09 9.85 6.50
CA ARG A 29 1.26 10.95 5.99
C ARG A 29 -0.12 10.99 6.64
N LEU A 30 -0.62 9.84 7.10
CA LEU A 30 -1.88 9.75 7.84
C LEU A 30 -1.69 9.90 9.34
N GLY A 31 -0.47 10.16 9.79
CA GLY A 31 -0.15 10.24 11.22
C GLY A 31 -0.13 8.89 11.91
N LEU A 32 0.07 7.81 11.15
CA LEU A 32 0.06 6.44 11.66
C LEU A 32 1.45 5.80 11.53
N SER A 33 1.69 4.78 12.35
CA SER A 33 2.86 3.91 12.18
C SER A 33 2.43 2.61 11.51
N CYS A 34 3.40 1.88 10.96
CA CYS A 34 3.12 0.56 10.37
C CYS A 34 2.56 -0.42 11.41
N GLU A 35 2.88 -0.24 12.68
CA GLU A 35 2.35 -1.07 13.78
C GLU A 35 0.90 -0.75 14.09
N ALA A 36 0.47 0.48 13.81
CA ALA A 36 -0.89 0.96 14.11
C ALA A 36 -1.87 0.76 12.97
N LEU A 37 -1.41 0.41 11.76
CA LEU A 37 -2.30 0.21 10.63
C LEU A 37 -3.26 -0.94 10.86
N THR A 38 -4.54 -0.69 10.56
CA THR A 38 -5.61 -1.68 10.65
C THR A 38 -6.40 -1.72 9.35
N GLU A 39 -7.29 -2.71 9.21
CA GLU A 39 -8.17 -2.80 8.04
C GLU A 39 -9.05 -1.57 7.88
N ALA A 40 -9.42 -0.93 8.99
CA ALA A 40 -10.22 0.30 8.96
C ALA A 40 -9.51 1.45 8.25
N ASP A 41 -8.18 1.41 8.17
CA ASP A 41 -7.39 2.44 7.50
C ASP A 41 -7.27 2.22 5.99
N LEU A 42 -7.64 1.03 5.48
CA LEU A 42 -7.50 0.70 4.06
C LEU A 42 -8.22 1.67 3.12
N PRO A 43 -9.45 2.14 3.41
CA PRO A 43 -10.10 3.12 2.53
C PRO A 43 -9.32 4.42 2.37
N ARG A 44 -8.49 4.78 3.35
CA ARG A 44 -7.66 5.97 3.28
C ARG A 44 -6.31 5.69 2.65
N ILE A 45 -5.60 4.68 3.16
CA ILE A 45 -4.23 4.40 2.75
C ILE A 45 -4.16 3.73 1.38
N GLY A 46 -5.16 2.93 1.03
CA GLY A 46 -5.19 2.19 -0.23
C GLY A 46 -4.97 3.07 -1.46
N PRO A 47 -5.82 4.11 -1.66
CA PRO A 47 -5.63 5.02 -2.79
C PRO A 47 -4.29 5.74 -2.77
N MET A 48 -3.77 6.08 -1.60
CA MET A 48 -2.46 6.72 -1.46
C MET A 48 -1.34 5.81 -1.90
N ILE A 49 -1.43 4.53 -1.54
CA ILE A 49 -0.45 3.52 -1.94
C ILE A 49 -0.47 3.32 -3.45
N VAL A 50 -1.65 3.25 -4.05
CA VAL A 50 -1.79 3.12 -5.51
C VAL A 50 -1.16 4.32 -6.22
N THR A 51 -1.43 5.53 -5.74
CA THR A 51 -0.86 6.74 -6.32
C THR A 51 0.67 6.74 -6.22
N ALA A 52 1.20 6.39 -5.06
CA ALA A 52 2.66 6.31 -4.87
C ALA A 52 3.27 5.21 -5.74
N ALA A 53 2.63 4.05 -5.80
CA ALA A 53 3.12 2.91 -6.56
C ALA A 53 3.06 3.15 -8.07
N SER A 54 2.17 4.02 -8.54
CA SER A 54 2.04 4.31 -9.98
C SER A 54 3.32 4.84 -10.61
N MET A 55 4.23 5.36 -9.80
CA MET A 55 5.53 5.84 -10.27
C MET A 55 6.50 4.70 -10.58
N PHE A 56 6.24 3.50 -10.07
CA PHE A 56 7.15 2.36 -10.16
C PHE A 56 6.56 1.14 -10.88
N LEU A 57 5.24 1.11 -11.06
CA LEU A 57 4.53 -0.07 -11.55
C LEU A 57 3.90 0.16 -12.91
N ASP A 58 3.86 -0.90 -13.71
CA ASP A 58 3.14 -0.92 -14.98
C ASP A 58 1.63 -0.91 -14.75
N PRO A 59 0.82 -0.43 -15.73
CA PRO A 59 -0.65 -0.46 -15.61
C PRO A 59 -1.24 -1.83 -15.23
N PRO A 60 -0.77 -2.97 -15.78
CA PRO A 60 -1.30 -4.27 -15.36
C PRO A 60 -1.05 -4.58 -13.88
N ALA A 61 0.15 -4.24 -13.38
CA ALA A 61 0.48 -4.44 -11.97
C ALA A 61 -0.38 -3.56 -11.07
N LEU A 62 -0.58 -2.29 -11.46
CA LEU A 62 -1.47 -1.38 -10.72
C LEU A 62 -2.89 -1.90 -10.68
N ALA A 63 -3.39 -2.45 -11.79
CA ALA A 63 -4.74 -3.01 -11.84
C ALA A 63 -4.90 -4.17 -10.86
N LEU A 64 -3.89 -5.04 -10.76
CA LEU A 64 -3.90 -6.14 -9.80
C LEU A 64 -3.94 -5.63 -8.35
N ILE A 65 -3.15 -4.61 -8.05
CA ILE A 65 -3.11 -4.03 -6.70
C ILE A 65 -4.44 -3.36 -6.37
N LYS A 66 -5.01 -2.59 -7.30
CA LYS A 66 -6.33 -1.97 -7.12
C LYS A 66 -7.40 -3.03 -6.84
N ALA A 67 -7.40 -4.12 -7.60
CA ALA A 67 -8.35 -5.19 -7.42
C ALA A 67 -8.19 -5.84 -6.04
N SER A 68 -6.95 -6.08 -5.61
CA SER A 68 -6.66 -6.66 -4.30
C SER A 68 -7.10 -5.77 -3.15
N LEU A 69 -7.01 -4.46 -3.32
CA LEU A 69 -7.43 -3.48 -2.32
C LEU A 69 -8.88 -3.04 -2.50
N ARG A 70 -9.56 -3.55 -3.51
CA ARG A 70 -10.95 -3.20 -3.85
C ARG A 70 -11.13 -1.70 -4.10
N ILE A 71 -10.15 -1.08 -4.73
CA ILE A 71 -10.20 0.33 -5.11
C ILE A 71 -10.83 0.43 -6.50
N ARG A 72 -11.78 1.33 -6.64
CA ARG A 72 -12.47 1.58 -7.89
C ARG A 72 -11.86 2.72 -8.67
#